data_e276a22d867e8a1d2b049290713e0cec
#
_entry.id   e276a22d867e8a1d2b049290713e0cec
#
_cell.length_a   1.000
_cell.length_b   1.000
_cell.length_c   1.000
_cell.angle_alpha   90.00
_cell.angle_beta   90.00
_cell.angle_gamma   90.00
#
_symmetry.space_group_name_H-M   'P 1'
#
loop_
_entity.id
_entity.type
_entity.pdbx_description
1 polymer ?
#
loop_
_entity_poly.entity_id
_entity_poly.type
_entity_poly.pdbx_seq_one_letter_code
_entity_poly.pdbx_strand_id
1 'polypeptide(L)'
;MKFRILFFICIIISSVDIASAQNLVTKKTYWDWGNSRLHESFTVIAGTGTRHGSYKEYDRNGMLLISANYNHGALHGLCIEYFGTSEKYISKSTNYLNGKKSGVEKNYNLGSSGHYLLEECIYKEDEMIEKTSYYTDAKNRGQKKSHAKLVDDKQYNTNWFQNGQIEYKGILQVTPGNYGNITTPIQYTRYSETGILIEKLDDNIISFYAEDGKTITQKENLSTDVIECYDNGALTKSIKVLREAGNEYYEVSLYKDNEVYSKKIVDQNGN
;
A
#
# COMPACT_ATOMS: atom_id res chain seq x y z
N MET A 1 57.92 -37.02 11.96
CA MET A 1 56.54 -36.89 11.43
C MET A 1 56.48 -35.63 10.56
N LYS A 2 56.49 -35.76 9.23
CA LYS A 2 56.49 -34.61 8.31
C LYS A 2 55.05 -34.36 7.84
N PHE A 3 54.45 -33.23 8.30
CA PHE A 3 53.14 -32.76 7.81
C PHE A 3 53.33 -32.18 6.42
N ARG A 4 52.69 -32.78 5.41
CA ARG A 4 52.54 -32.23 4.06
C ARG A 4 51.26 -31.36 4.08
N ILE A 5 51.44 -30.04 3.95
CA ILE A 5 50.36 -29.11 3.72
C ILE A 5 50.02 -29.17 2.20
N LEU A 6 48.83 -29.69 1.89
CA LEU A 6 48.26 -29.66 0.53
C LEU A 6 47.61 -28.30 0.33
N PHE A 7 48.20 -27.44 -0.52
CA PHE A 7 47.57 -26.22 -1.00
C PHE A 7 46.57 -26.61 -2.07
N PHE A 8 45.27 -26.48 -1.75
CA PHE A 8 44.23 -26.45 -2.79
C PHE A 8 44.23 -25.07 -3.45
N ILE A 9 44.73 -24.97 -4.66
CA ILE A 9 44.56 -23.81 -5.52
C ILE A 9 43.12 -23.89 -6.06
N CYS A 10 42.22 -23.09 -5.50
CA CYS A 10 40.91 -22.89 -6.06
C CYS A 10 41.04 -21.95 -7.27
N ILE A 11 41.05 -22.52 -8.48
CA ILE A 11 40.99 -21.74 -9.73
C ILE A 11 39.56 -21.22 -9.83
N ILE A 12 39.36 -19.96 -9.43
CA ILE A 12 38.13 -19.24 -9.74
C ILE A 12 38.19 -18.93 -11.27
N ILE A 13 37.53 -19.76 -12.06
CA ILE A 13 37.22 -19.44 -13.44
C ILE A 13 36.14 -18.36 -13.40
N SER A 14 36.54 -17.10 -13.39
CA SER A 14 35.63 -16.02 -13.72
C SER A 14 35.20 -16.24 -15.18
N SER A 15 33.97 -16.71 -15.39
CA SER A 15 33.33 -16.61 -16.69
C SER A 15 33.26 -15.10 -17.04
N VAL A 16 34.19 -14.64 -17.85
CA VAL A 16 34.04 -13.35 -18.53
C VAL A 16 32.90 -13.61 -19.53
N ASP A 17 31.69 -13.22 -19.20
CA ASP A 17 30.63 -13.08 -20.18
C ASP A 17 31.12 -12.07 -21.20
N ILE A 18 31.64 -12.55 -22.33
CA ILE A 18 31.87 -11.74 -23.52
C ILE A 18 30.47 -11.33 -23.97
N ALA A 19 30.01 -10.17 -23.49
CA ALA A 19 28.79 -9.54 -23.99
C ALA A 19 29.02 -9.35 -25.50
N SER A 20 28.47 -10.26 -26.30
CA SER A 20 28.40 -10.10 -27.74
C SER A 20 27.67 -8.78 -28.00
N ALA A 21 28.36 -7.79 -28.54
CA ALA A 21 27.75 -6.51 -28.88
C ALA A 21 26.62 -6.78 -29.87
N GLN A 22 25.38 -6.78 -29.36
CA GLN A 22 24.20 -6.99 -30.19
C GLN A 22 24.11 -5.84 -31.19
N ASN A 23 24.00 -6.17 -32.46
CA ASN A 23 23.86 -5.17 -33.51
C ASN A 23 22.43 -4.57 -33.41
N LEU A 24 22.30 -3.37 -32.82
CA LEU A 24 21.04 -2.69 -32.61
C LEU A 24 20.75 -1.72 -33.76
N VAL A 25 19.52 -1.75 -34.24
CA VAL A 25 19.02 -0.85 -35.30
C VAL A 25 17.89 0.00 -34.74
N THR A 26 17.98 1.33 -34.92
CA THR A 26 16.88 2.25 -34.58
C THR A 26 15.84 2.22 -35.67
N LYS A 27 14.56 2.02 -35.25
CA LYS A 27 13.37 2.14 -36.10
C LYS A 27 12.55 3.33 -35.66
N LYS A 28 11.82 3.91 -36.63
CA LYS A 28 10.90 5.02 -36.40
C LYS A 28 9.57 4.73 -37.07
N THR A 29 8.48 5.09 -36.42
CA THR A 29 7.15 5.15 -37.01
C THR A 29 6.64 6.58 -37.00
N TYR A 30 5.66 6.89 -37.83
CA TYR A 30 5.16 8.26 -38.00
C TYR A 30 3.64 8.27 -38.00
N TRP A 31 3.04 9.38 -37.55
CA TRP A 31 1.60 9.61 -37.53
C TRP A 31 1.04 9.87 -38.93
N ASP A 32 1.88 10.25 -39.88
CA ASP A 32 1.49 10.64 -41.25
C ASP A 32 2.34 9.94 -42.31
N TRP A 33 1.78 9.85 -43.50
CA TRP A 33 2.42 9.25 -44.68
C TRP A 33 3.67 10.01 -45.15
N GLY A 34 3.78 11.30 -44.81
CA GLY A 34 4.90 12.15 -45.17
C GLY A 34 6.11 12.00 -44.26
N ASN A 35 6.03 11.15 -43.24
CA ASN A 35 7.07 10.94 -42.23
C ASN A 35 7.51 12.24 -41.55
N SER A 36 6.60 13.21 -41.38
CA SER A 36 6.91 14.50 -40.78
C SER A 36 6.64 14.55 -39.29
N ARG A 37 5.69 13.74 -38.80
CA ARG A 37 5.32 13.67 -37.36
C ARG A 37 5.69 12.33 -36.77
N LEU A 38 6.80 12.31 -36.01
CA LEU A 38 7.30 11.12 -35.34
C LEU A 38 6.28 10.60 -34.33
N HIS A 39 5.98 9.29 -34.40
CA HIS A 39 5.13 8.59 -33.43
C HIS A 39 5.98 7.79 -32.45
N GLU A 40 6.80 6.88 -32.95
CA GLU A 40 7.69 6.08 -32.10
C GLU A 40 9.14 6.13 -32.60
N SER A 41 10.09 6.06 -31.68
CA SER A 41 11.49 5.79 -31.96
C SER A 41 11.96 4.69 -31.03
N PHE A 42 12.44 3.57 -31.57
CA PHE A 42 12.84 2.43 -30.75
C PHE A 42 13.99 1.66 -31.40
N THR A 43 14.74 0.94 -30.56
CA THR A 43 15.82 0.06 -31.00
C THR A 43 15.36 -1.39 -31.02
N VAL A 44 15.89 -2.14 -32.01
CA VAL A 44 15.64 -3.59 -32.17
C VAL A 44 16.96 -4.32 -32.44
N ILE A 45 16.99 -5.59 -32.11
CA ILE A 45 18.08 -6.49 -32.51
C ILE A 45 17.99 -6.72 -34.01
N ALA A 46 19.07 -6.46 -34.72
CA ALA A 46 19.18 -6.68 -36.17
C ALA A 46 18.84 -8.14 -36.54
N GLY A 47 18.06 -8.32 -37.60
CA GLY A 47 17.66 -9.64 -38.09
C GLY A 47 16.43 -10.24 -37.41
N THR A 48 16.18 -9.99 -36.14
CA THR A 48 15.00 -10.52 -35.44
C THR A 48 13.85 -9.52 -35.32
N GLY A 49 14.13 -8.23 -35.31
CA GLY A 49 13.14 -7.17 -35.07
C GLY A 49 12.68 -7.07 -33.61
N THR A 50 13.24 -7.85 -32.71
CA THR A 50 12.89 -7.86 -31.28
C THR A 50 13.31 -6.54 -30.63
N ARG A 51 12.40 -5.86 -29.92
CA ARG A 51 12.72 -4.61 -29.18
C ARG A 51 13.82 -4.89 -28.14
N HIS A 52 14.87 -4.06 -28.17
CA HIS A 52 15.98 -4.12 -27.22
C HIS A 52 16.62 -2.73 -27.12
N GLY A 53 16.78 -2.21 -25.91
CA GLY A 53 17.29 -0.86 -25.67
C GLY A 53 16.16 0.18 -25.64
N SER A 54 16.42 1.39 -26.13
CA SER A 54 15.55 2.55 -25.93
C SER A 54 14.22 2.48 -26.69
N TYR A 55 13.19 3.01 -26.08
CA TYR A 55 11.85 3.26 -26.65
C TYR A 55 11.40 4.65 -26.28
N LYS A 56 10.85 5.40 -27.23
CA LYS A 56 10.19 6.69 -27.04
C LYS A 56 8.92 6.76 -27.89
N GLU A 57 7.85 7.28 -27.30
CA GLU A 57 6.56 7.53 -27.96
C GLU A 57 6.20 9.00 -27.84
N TYR A 58 5.67 9.57 -28.92
CA TYR A 58 5.31 10.97 -29.03
C TYR A 58 3.85 11.13 -29.47
N ASP A 59 3.20 12.19 -29.01
CA ASP A 59 1.89 12.58 -29.49
C ASP A 59 1.96 13.20 -30.89
N ARG A 60 0.77 13.56 -31.45
CA ARG A 60 0.68 14.20 -32.78
C ARG A 60 1.31 15.59 -32.86
N ASN A 61 1.57 16.24 -31.74
CA ASN A 61 2.22 17.54 -31.64
C ASN A 61 3.73 17.42 -31.42
N GLY A 62 4.25 16.19 -31.33
CA GLY A 62 5.67 15.91 -31.10
C GLY A 62 6.09 15.94 -29.63
N MET A 63 5.13 15.99 -28.69
CA MET A 63 5.43 15.92 -27.27
C MET A 63 5.71 14.49 -26.86
N LEU A 64 6.77 14.27 -26.09
CA LEU A 64 7.12 12.96 -25.54
C LEU A 64 6.03 12.50 -24.55
N LEU A 65 5.47 11.31 -24.80
CA LEU A 65 4.47 10.66 -23.95
C LEU A 65 5.10 9.58 -23.08
N ILE A 66 6.01 8.76 -23.64
CA ILE A 66 6.61 7.62 -22.95
C ILE A 66 8.10 7.57 -23.26
N SER A 67 8.91 7.29 -22.25
CA SER A 67 10.31 6.90 -22.38
C SER A 67 10.55 5.62 -21.59
N ALA A 68 11.04 4.57 -22.25
CA ALA A 68 11.24 3.25 -21.65
C ALA A 68 12.47 2.55 -22.22
N ASN A 69 12.82 1.42 -21.63
CA ASN A 69 13.80 0.49 -22.17
C ASN A 69 13.22 -0.91 -22.26
N TYR A 70 13.72 -1.66 -23.25
CA TYR A 70 13.36 -3.06 -23.48
C TYR A 70 14.60 -3.95 -23.40
N ASN A 71 14.41 -5.15 -22.89
CA ASN A 71 15.41 -6.22 -22.94
C ASN A 71 14.75 -7.45 -23.58
N HIS A 72 15.22 -7.85 -24.78
CA HIS A 72 14.69 -8.99 -25.54
C HIS A 72 13.16 -9.03 -25.66
N GLY A 73 12.55 -7.89 -25.98
CA GLY A 73 11.11 -7.75 -26.19
C GLY A 73 10.30 -7.40 -24.94
N ALA A 74 10.89 -7.47 -23.75
CA ALA A 74 10.22 -7.16 -22.49
C ALA A 74 10.66 -5.80 -21.94
N LEU A 75 9.75 -5.04 -21.31
CA LEU A 75 10.09 -3.82 -20.56
C LEU A 75 11.12 -4.12 -19.49
N HIS A 76 12.16 -3.29 -19.38
CA HIS A 76 13.26 -3.49 -18.45
C HIS A 76 13.84 -2.15 -17.99
N GLY A 77 13.98 -1.98 -16.67
CA GLY A 77 14.43 -0.71 -16.08
C GLY A 77 13.29 0.30 -15.94
N LEU A 78 13.62 1.58 -15.94
CA LEU A 78 12.69 2.68 -15.70
C LEU A 78 11.86 2.98 -16.96
N CYS A 79 10.53 2.99 -16.80
CA CYS A 79 9.55 3.52 -17.74
C CYS A 79 8.99 4.83 -17.18
N ILE A 80 8.98 5.90 -17.96
CA ILE A 80 8.46 7.22 -17.59
C ILE A 80 7.34 7.58 -18.55
N GLU A 81 6.19 7.94 -18.01
CA GLU A 81 5.05 8.50 -18.72
C GLU A 81 4.95 10.00 -18.40
N TYR A 82 4.59 10.81 -19.36
CA TYR A 82 4.51 12.27 -19.25
C TYR A 82 3.07 12.74 -19.43
N PHE A 83 2.74 13.93 -18.92
CA PHE A 83 1.40 14.53 -19.09
C PHE A 83 1.08 15.02 -20.51
N GLY A 84 1.98 14.89 -21.48
CA GLY A 84 1.75 15.35 -22.85
C GLY A 84 1.68 16.87 -23.04
N THR A 85 1.90 17.63 -21.97
CA THR A 85 1.94 19.10 -22.00
C THR A 85 3.36 19.65 -21.98
N SER A 86 4.29 18.88 -21.46
CA SER A 86 5.72 19.17 -21.36
C SER A 86 6.48 17.93 -20.88
N GLU A 87 7.66 17.67 -21.45
CA GLU A 87 8.59 16.63 -20.96
C GLU A 87 9.11 16.90 -19.53
N LYS A 88 8.82 18.08 -18.98
CA LYS A 88 9.13 18.44 -17.61
C LYS A 88 8.19 17.78 -16.59
N TYR A 89 6.96 17.42 -16.99
CA TYR A 89 5.93 16.97 -16.08
C TYR A 89 5.65 15.48 -16.26
N ILE A 90 6.22 14.69 -15.35
CA ILE A 90 6.01 13.25 -15.26
C ILE A 90 4.63 12.97 -14.69
N SER A 91 3.84 12.11 -15.35
CA SER A 91 2.57 11.59 -14.85
C SER A 91 2.77 10.31 -14.05
N LYS A 92 3.72 9.47 -14.50
CA LYS A 92 4.02 8.19 -13.85
C LYS A 92 5.45 7.75 -14.11
N SER A 93 6.05 7.08 -13.15
CA SER A 93 7.32 6.36 -13.34
C SER A 93 7.22 4.97 -12.73
N THR A 94 7.64 3.94 -13.47
CA THR A 94 7.51 2.54 -13.06
C THR A 94 8.80 1.80 -13.37
N ASN A 95 9.31 1.02 -12.41
CA ASN A 95 10.42 0.12 -12.66
C ASN A 95 9.93 -1.25 -13.10
N TYR A 96 10.57 -1.80 -14.13
CA TYR A 96 10.30 -3.11 -14.69
C TYR A 96 11.52 -4.02 -14.66
N LEU A 97 11.30 -5.30 -14.42
CA LEU A 97 12.30 -6.36 -14.58
C LEU A 97 11.69 -7.46 -15.45
N ASN A 98 12.22 -7.60 -16.68
CA ASN A 98 11.77 -8.61 -17.65
C ASN A 98 10.25 -8.61 -17.88
N GLY A 99 9.67 -7.43 -18.08
CA GLY A 99 8.25 -7.21 -18.38
C GLY A 99 7.34 -7.11 -17.18
N LYS A 100 7.81 -7.43 -15.98
CA LYS A 100 7.05 -7.33 -14.73
C LYS A 100 7.41 -6.09 -13.94
N LYS A 101 6.44 -5.47 -13.29
CA LYS A 101 6.69 -4.39 -12.33
C LYS A 101 7.55 -4.92 -11.19
N SER A 102 8.67 -4.25 -10.91
CA SER A 102 9.61 -4.65 -9.85
C SER A 102 10.33 -3.42 -9.32
N GLY A 103 10.17 -3.12 -8.04
CA GLY A 103 10.68 -1.91 -7.41
C GLY A 103 9.63 -0.79 -7.37
N VAL A 104 10.07 0.46 -7.43
CA VAL A 104 9.24 1.64 -7.15
C VAL A 104 8.43 2.06 -8.38
N GLU A 105 7.13 2.31 -8.17
CA GLU A 105 6.25 3.06 -9.06
C GLU A 105 5.82 4.34 -8.35
N LYS A 106 5.84 5.48 -9.06
CA LYS A 106 5.35 6.78 -8.57
C LYS A 106 4.29 7.32 -9.51
N ASN A 107 3.16 7.71 -8.95
CA ASN A 107 2.06 8.37 -9.66
C ASN A 107 2.01 9.83 -9.24
N TYR A 108 1.84 10.71 -10.22
CA TYR A 108 1.80 12.15 -10.01
C TYR A 108 0.48 12.75 -10.52
N ASN A 109 0.12 13.89 -9.99
CA ASN A 109 -0.95 14.73 -10.55
C ASN A 109 -0.37 16.06 -11.01
N LEU A 110 -1.04 16.72 -11.95
CA LEU A 110 -0.66 18.03 -12.48
C LEU A 110 -1.48 19.12 -11.79
N GLY A 111 -0.80 20.08 -11.20
CA GLY A 111 -1.39 21.27 -10.61
C GLY A 111 -0.89 22.55 -11.28
N SER A 112 -1.38 23.71 -10.85
CA SER A 112 -0.99 25.02 -11.39
C SER A 112 0.49 25.35 -11.26
N SER A 113 1.16 24.78 -10.27
CA SER A 113 2.61 25.00 -9.99
C SER A 113 3.52 23.87 -10.49
N GLY A 114 2.98 22.91 -11.26
CA GLY A 114 3.69 21.74 -11.75
C GLY A 114 3.08 20.42 -11.27
N HIS A 115 3.78 19.30 -11.49
CA HIS A 115 3.34 18.01 -11.01
C HIS A 115 3.72 17.78 -9.54
N TYR A 116 2.94 16.96 -8.83
CA TYR A 116 3.20 16.56 -7.46
C TYR A 116 2.85 15.10 -7.22
N LEU A 117 3.56 14.48 -6.28
CA LEU A 117 3.42 13.07 -5.96
C LEU A 117 2.07 12.78 -5.30
N LEU A 118 1.32 11.82 -5.87
CA LEU A 118 0.08 11.26 -5.31
C LEU A 118 0.34 10.04 -4.47
N GLU A 119 1.09 9.09 -5.06
CA GLU A 119 1.31 7.78 -4.52
C GLU A 119 2.69 7.27 -4.89
N GLU A 120 3.25 6.48 -4.00
CA GLU A 120 4.42 5.65 -4.24
C GLU A 120 4.07 4.21 -3.87
N CYS A 121 4.28 3.28 -4.81
CA CYS A 121 4.03 1.85 -4.63
C CYS A 121 5.33 1.08 -4.82
N ILE A 122 5.50 -0.01 -4.09
CA ILE A 122 6.60 -0.95 -4.29
C ILE A 122 6.02 -2.27 -4.78
N TYR A 123 6.57 -2.74 -5.90
CA TYR A 123 6.15 -3.98 -6.54
C TYR A 123 7.25 -5.05 -6.49
N LYS A 124 6.83 -6.29 -6.39
CA LYS A 124 7.66 -7.48 -6.60
C LYS A 124 6.91 -8.40 -7.57
N GLU A 125 7.45 -8.56 -8.79
CA GLU A 125 6.87 -9.42 -9.84
C GLU A 125 5.38 -9.15 -10.12
N ASP A 126 4.99 -7.88 -10.34
CA ASP A 126 3.64 -7.35 -10.51
C ASP A 126 2.78 -7.31 -9.24
N GLU A 127 3.21 -7.90 -8.14
CA GLU A 127 2.50 -7.83 -6.86
C GLU A 127 2.88 -6.55 -6.11
N MET A 128 1.88 -5.76 -5.72
CA MET A 128 2.09 -4.56 -4.90
C MET A 128 2.22 -4.96 -3.43
N ILE A 129 3.42 -4.75 -2.87
CA ILE A 129 3.74 -5.12 -1.48
C ILE A 129 3.73 -3.92 -0.51
N GLU A 130 3.81 -2.69 -1.03
CA GLU A 130 3.82 -1.50 -0.19
C GLU A 130 3.23 -0.32 -0.96
N LYS A 131 2.44 0.52 -0.28
CA LYS A 131 1.84 1.73 -0.85
C LYS A 131 1.90 2.88 0.14
N THR A 132 2.34 4.04 -0.30
CA THR A 132 2.26 5.30 0.42
C THR A 132 1.45 6.29 -0.40
N SER A 133 0.43 6.92 0.20
CA SER A 133 -0.34 8.01 -0.42
C SER A 133 -0.03 9.34 0.29
N TYR A 134 -0.16 10.43 -0.44
CA TYR A 134 0.20 11.77 0.02
C TYR A 134 -1.00 12.72 -0.05
N TYR A 135 -1.03 13.74 0.81
CA TYR A 135 -2.00 14.82 0.71
C TYR A 135 -1.76 15.65 -0.54
N THR A 136 -2.86 16.08 -1.17
CA THR A 136 -2.86 16.77 -2.47
C THR A 136 -3.29 18.22 -2.41
N ASP A 137 -3.89 18.65 -1.29
CA ASP A 137 -4.25 20.04 -1.06
C ASP A 137 -3.01 20.94 -0.96
N ALA A 138 -3.15 22.20 -1.30
CA ALA A 138 -2.02 23.12 -1.46
C ALA A 138 -1.19 23.30 -0.18
N LYS A 139 -1.84 23.20 1.00
CA LYS A 139 -1.21 23.42 2.32
C LYS A 139 -0.38 22.22 2.76
N ASN A 140 -0.88 20.99 2.52
CA ASN A 140 -0.31 19.77 3.09
C ASN A 140 0.34 18.88 2.01
N ARG A 141 0.50 19.38 0.78
CA ARG A 141 1.05 18.66 -0.36
C ARG A 141 2.40 18.03 -0.05
N GLY A 142 2.52 16.74 -0.31
CA GLY A 142 3.72 15.96 -0.06
C GLY A 142 3.86 15.41 1.36
N GLN A 143 2.96 15.76 2.28
CA GLN A 143 2.88 15.07 3.56
C GLN A 143 2.21 13.69 3.36
N LYS A 144 2.65 12.69 4.12
CA LYS A 144 2.06 11.35 4.07
C LYS A 144 0.63 11.39 4.59
N LYS A 145 -0.29 10.75 3.85
CA LYS A 145 -1.70 10.55 4.21
C LYS A 145 -1.92 9.14 4.73
N SER A 146 -1.40 8.14 4.03
CA SER A 146 -1.52 6.74 4.44
C SER A 146 -0.31 5.94 3.97
N HIS A 147 -0.03 4.87 4.70
CA HIS A 147 0.98 3.88 4.33
C HIS A 147 0.44 2.49 4.65
N ALA A 148 0.60 1.56 3.71
CA ALA A 148 0.22 0.17 3.86
C ALA A 148 1.38 -0.70 3.37
N LYS A 149 1.74 -1.72 4.15
CA LYS A 149 2.78 -2.68 3.81
C LYS A 149 2.32 -4.10 4.08
N LEU A 150 2.42 -4.94 3.08
CA LEU A 150 2.14 -6.37 3.18
C LEU A 150 3.42 -7.11 3.58
N VAL A 151 3.34 -7.92 4.64
CA VAL A 151 4.39 -8.83 5.07
C VAL A 151 3.72 -10.17 5.38
N ASP A 152 4.04 -11.18 4.59
CA ASP A 152 3.35 -12.47 4.60
C ASP A 152 1.84 -12.30 4.39
N ASP A 153 1.02 -12.73 5.33
CA ASP A 153 -0.44 -12.62 5.32
C ASP A 153 -0.98 -11.44 6.17
N LYS A 154 -0.11 -10.49 6.56
CA LYS A 154 -0.46 -9.34 7.39
C LYS A 154 -0.18 -8.03 6.67
N GLN A 155 -1.16 -7.14 6.73
CA GLN A 155 -1.02 -5.78 6.25
C GLN A 155 -0.85 -4.82 7.42
N TYR A 156 0.24 -4.06 7.42
CA TYR A 156 0.56 -3.02 8.40
C TYR A 156 0.15 -1.68 7.84
N ASN A 157 -0.78 -1.01 8.51
CA ASN A 157 -1.33 0.27 8.08
C ASN A 157 -0.97 1.40 9.05
N THR A 158 -0.70 2.57 8.50
CA THR A 158 -0.59 3.82 9.26
C THR A 158 -1.23 4.95 8.46
N ASN A 159 -2.14 5.71 9.09
CA ASN A 159 -2.72 6.91 8.53
C ASN A 159 -2.31 8.12 9.37
N TRP A 160 -2.23 9.28 8.75
CA TRP A 160 -1.87 10.52 9.38
C TRP A 160 -2.93 11.59 9.12
N PHE A 161 -3.17 12.43 10.11
CA PHE A 161 -3.87 13.69 9.94
C PHE A 161 -3.04 14.69 9.13
N GLN A 162 -3.69 15.74 8.63
CA GLN A 162 -3.03 16.81 7.88
C GLN A 162 -1.99 17.58 8.71
N ASN A 163 -2.05 17.55 10.04
CA ASN A 163 -1.06 18.12 10.94
C ASN A 163 0.17 17.21 11.14
N GLY A 164 0.20 16.03 10.49
CA GLY A 164 1.29 15.06 10.56
C GLY A 164 1.24 14.10 11.74
N GLN A 165 0.25 14.24 12.63
CA GLN A 165 0.05 13.29 13.72
C GLN A 165 -0.59 11.99 13.20
N ILE A 166 -0.31 10.88 13.87
CA ILE A 166 -0.91 9.58 13.54
C ILE A 166 -2.39 9.62 13.91
N GLU A 167 -3.25 9.27 12.95
CA GLU A 167 -4.69 9.04 13.12
C GLU A 167 -4.97 7.59 13.46
N TYR A 168 -4.33 6.68 12.75
CA TYR A 168 -4.54 5.24 12.86
C TYR A 168 -3.24 4.48 12.64
N LYS A 169 -3.04 3.44 13.44
CA LYS A 169 -1.98 2.45 13.23
C LYS A 169 -2.53 1.06 13.55
N GLY A 170 -2.42 0.12 12.60
CA GLY A 170 -3.02 -1.21 12.80
C GLY A 170 -2.39 -2.30 11.96
N ILE A 171 -2.71 -3.51 12.35
CA ILE A 171 -2.36 -4.76 11.69
C ILE A 171 -3.66 -5.45 11.29
N LEU A 172 -3.75 -5.82 10.03
CA LEU A 172 -4.88 -6.53 9.44
C LEU A 172 -4.41 -7.91 9.01
N GLN A 173 -5.21 -8.94 9.26
CA GLN A 173 -5.07 -10.23 8.62
C GLN A 173 -5.56 -10.13 7.18
N VAL A 174 -4.77 -10.62 6.23
CA VAL A 174 -5.15 -10.69 4.81
C VAL A 174 -5.50 -12.13 4.46
N THR A 175 -6.70 -12.35 3.97
CA THR A 175 -7.16 -13.67 3.51
C THR A 175 -7.63 -13.59 2.07
N PRO A 176 -7.29 -14.57 1.20
CA PRO A 176 -7.82 -14.62 -0.16
C PRO A 176 -9.34 -14.73 -0.15
N GLY A 177 -10.02 -13.95 -0.97
CA GLY A 177 -11.46 -14.01 -1.19
C GLY A 177 -11.79 -14.20 -2.66
N ASN A 178 -13.05 -14.55 -2.97
CA ASN A 178 -13.50 -14.83 -4.34
C ASN A 178 -13.39 -13.63 -5.29
N TYR A 179 -13.40 -12.40 -4.76
CA TYR A 179 -13.37 -11.14 -5.52
C TYR A 179 -12.20 -10.23 -5.15
N GLY A 180 -11.15 -10.80 -4.52
CA GLY A 180 -9.98 -10.08 -4.03
C GLY A 180 -9.70 -10.40 -2.56
N ASN A 181 -8.63 -9.83 -2.02
CA ASN A 181 -8.26 -10.06 -0.63
C ASN A 181 -9.25 -9.42 0.34
N ILE A 182 -9.62 -10.17 1.38
CA ILE A 182 -10.40 -9.69 2.53
C ILE A 182 -9.41 -9.31 3.63
N THR A 183 -9.61 -8.16 4.26
CA THR A 183 -8.78 -7.70 5.37
C THR A 183 -9.61 -7.60 6.65
N THR A 184 -9.12 -8.23 7.73
CA THR A 184 -9.76 -8.20 9.05
C THR A 184 -8.80 -7.60 10.08
N PRO A 185 -9.19 -6.56 10.82
CA PRO A 185 -8.34 -6.01 11.87
C PRO A 185 -8.06 -7.06 12.97
N ILE A 186 -6.78 -7.21 13.34
CA ILE A 186 -6.36 -8.05 14.47
C ILE A 186 -5.79 -7.21 15.61
N GLN A 187 -5.25 -6.03 15.30
CA GLN A 187 -4.77 -5.07 16.29
C GLN A 187 -4.75 -3.68 15.69
N TYR A 188 -5.22 -2.68 16.43
CA TYR A 188 -5.04 -1.28 16.02
C TYR A 188 -5.10 -0.30 17.18
N THR A 189 -4.63 0.92 16.92
CA THR A 189 -4.84 2.11 17.76
C THR A 189 -5.31 3.27 16.89
N ARG A 190 -6.25 4.05 17.41
CA ARG A 190 -6.76 5.27 16.77
C ARG A 190 -6.58 6.47 17.71
N TYR A 191 -6.21 7.60 17.15
CA TYR A 191 -5.91 8.81 17.90
C TYR A 191 -6.75 9.99 17.38
N SER A 192 -6.97 10.99 18.22
CA SER A 192 -7.50 12.29 17.82
C SER A 192 -6.46 13.13 17.07
N GLU A 193 -6.88 14.25 16.46
CA GLU A 193 -5.97 15.22 15.83
C GLU A 193 -4.96 15.84 16.83
N THR A 194 -5.22 15.79 18.11
CA THR A 194 -4.33 16.22 19.17
C THR A 194 -3.40 15.14 19.70
N GLY A 195 -3.47 13.90 19.11
CA GLY A 195 -2.65 12.76 19.48
C GLY A 195 -3.13 12.00 20.71
N ILE A 196 -4.35 12.25 21.16
CA ILE A 196 -4.97 11.53 22.30
C ILE A 196 -5.49 10.18 21.80
N LEU A 197 -5.20 9.10 22.51
CA LEU A 197 -5.74 7.77 22.21
C LEU A 197 -7.25 7.76 22.45
N ILE A 198 -8.02 7.38 21.43
CA ILE A 198 -9.48 7.32 21.49
C ILE A 198 -10.04 5.89 21.41
N GLU A 199 -9.30 4.99 20.76
CA GLU A 199 -9.76 3.62 20.54
C GLU A 199 -8.58 2.67 20.34
N LYS A 200 -8.67 1.44 20.88
CA LYS A 200 -7.67 0.39 20.71
C LYS A 200 -8.35 -0.97 20.58
N LEU A 201 -7.95 -1.74 19.55
CA LEU A 201 -8.23 -3.17 19.45
C LEU A 201 -6.99 -3.96 19.85
N ASP A 202 -7.15 -4.87 20.79
CA ASP A 202 -6.11 -5.79 21.25
C ASP A 202 -6.78 -7.07 21.80
N ASP A 203 -6.29 -8.25 21.43
CA ASP A 203 -6.83 -9.55 21.88
C ASP A 203 -8.37 -9.69 21.74
N ASN A 204 -8.93 -9.25 20.61
CA ASN A 204 -10.39 -9.22 20.34
C ASN A 204 -11.20 -8.30 21.27
N ILE A 205 -10.56 -7.38 21.98
CA ILE A 205 -11.24 -6.39 22.82
C ILE A 205 -11.01 -5.01 22.23
N ILE A 206 -12.09 -4.31 21.86
CA ILE A 206 -12.06 -2.89 21.51
C ILE A 206 -12.26 -2.10 22.81
N SER A 207 -11.31 -1.22 23.12
CA SER A 207 -11.38 -0.29 24.25
C SER A 207 -11.53 1.13 23.73
N PHE A 208 -12.50 1.86 24.27
CA PHE A 208 -12.74 3.28 24.01
C PHE A 208 -12.26 4.11 25.19
N TYR A 209 -11.67 5.27 24.91
CA TYR A 209 -11.04 6.12 25.91
C TYR A 209 -11.72 7.47 26.00
N ALA A 210 -11.71 8.05 27.19
CA ALA A 210 -12.13 9.42 27.46
C ALA A 210 -11.16 10.44 26.82
N GLU A 211 -11.47 11.72 26.93
CA GLU A 211 -10.64 12.81 26.39
C GLU A 211 -9.22 12.88 26.98
N ASP A 212 -8.98 12.23 28.11
CA ASP A 212 -7.64 12.12 28.72
C ASP A 212 -6.73 11.10 28.02
N GLY A 213 -7.29 10.28 27.14
CA GLY A 213 -6.59 9.19 26.42
C GLY A 213 -6.13 8.03 27.32
N LYS A 214 -6.62 7.94 28.56
CA LYS A 214 -6.19 6.95 29.57
C LYS A 214 -7.37 6.23 30.21
N THR A 215 -8.42 6.97 30.55
CA THR A 215 -9.60 6.42 31.21
C THR A 215 -10.46 5.67 30.21
N ILE A 216 -10.70 4.37 30.43
CA ILE A 216 -11.56 3.56 29.59
C ILE A 216 -13.01 3.89 29.92
N THR A 217 -13.79 4.19 28.88
CA THR A 217 -15.24 4.46 28.97
C THR A 217 -16.08 3.28 28.53
N GLN A 218 -15.56 2.46 27.61
CA GLN A 218 -16.23 1.28 27.09
C GLN A 218 -15.23 0.22 26.69
N LYS A 219 -15.61 -1.05 26.86
CA LYS A 219 -14.94 -2.20 26.23
C LYS A 219 -15.97 -3.02 25.46
N GLU A 220 -15.57 -3.54 24.31
CA GLU A 220 -16.35 -4.46 23.50
C GLU A 220 -15.52 -5.72 23.24
N ASN A 221 -16.00 -6.86 23.72
CA ASN A 221 -15.34 -8.14 23.50
C ASN A 221 -15.97 -8.84 22.29
N LEU A 222 -15.23 -8.89 21.20
CA LEU A 222 -15.68 -9.46 19.91
C LEU A 222 -15.85 -10.98 19.93
N SER A 223 -15.24 -11.68 20.91
CA SER A 223 -15.34 -13.13 21.04
C SER A 223 -16.56 -13.59 21.84
N THR A 224 -17.05 -12.73 22.75
CA THR A 224 -18.15 -13.06 23.67
C THR A 224 -19.41 -12.24 23.41
N ASP A 225 -19.35 -11.30 22.48
CA ASP A 225 -20.41 -10.33 22.19
C ASP A 225 -20.87 -9.54 23.44
N VAL A 226 -19.91 -9.15 24.31
CA VAL A 226 -20.18 -8.39 25.53
C VAL A 226 -19.61 -6.97 25.40
N ILE A 227 -20.47 -5.99 25.70
CA ILE A 227 -20.12 -4.57 25.82
C ILE A 227 -20.13 -4.19 27.29
N GLU A 228 -19.06 -3.60 27.80
CA GLU A 228 -18.94 -3.09 29.18
C GLU A 228 -18.76 -1.57 29.13
N CYS A 229 -19.56 -0.87 29.92
CA CYS A 229 -19.49 0.60 30.04
C CYS A 229 -18.96 0.96 31.43
N TYR A 230 -18.06 1.94 31.47
CA TYR A 230 -17.36 2.39 32.67
C TYR A 230 -17.63 3.88 32.93
N ASP A 231 -17.72 4.24 34.19
CA ASP A 231 -17.70 5.63 34.67
C ASP A 231 -16.58 5.78 35.70
N ASN A 232 -15.64 6.71 35.44
CA ASN A 232 -14.47 6.93 36.29
C ASN A 232 -13.69 5.63 36.65
N GLY A 233 -13.64 4.67 35.71
CA GLY A 233 -12.95 3.39 35.87
C GLY A 233 -13.77 2.31 36.58
N ALA A 234 -14.97 2.62 37.08
CA ALA A 234 -15.88 1.64 37.67
C ALA A 234 -16.85 1.10 36.61
N LEU A 235 -17.04 -0.24 36.56
CA LEU A 235 -18.04 -0.87 35.69
C LEU A 235 -19.44 -0.47 36.13
N THR A 236 -20.22 0.14 35.23
CA THR A 236 -21.59 0.60 35.52
C THR A 236 -22.64 -0.23 34.80
N LYS A 237 -22.31 -0.77 33.62
CA LYS A 237 -23.25 -1.52 32.79
C LYS A 237 -22.52 -2.55 31.94
N SER A 238 -23.12 -3.73 31.78
CA SER A 238 -22.74 -4.64 30.68
C SER A 238 -23.96 -5.01 29.84
N ILE A 239 -23.69 -5.25 28.55
CA ILE A 239 -24.68 -5.70 27.58
C ILE A 239 -24.09 -6.94 26.92
N LYS A 240 -24.79 -8.07 26.98
CA LYS A 240 -24.44 -9.29 26.27
C LYS A 240 -25.45 -9.56 25.18
N VAL A 241 -24.99 -9.76 23.97
CA VAL A 241 -25.86 -10.13 22.85
C VAL A 241 -26.15 -11.62 22.94
N LEU A 242 -27.42 -11.96 22.93
CA LEU A 242 -27.94 -13.33 22.93
C LEU A 242 -28.62 -13.58 21.59
N ARG A 243 -28.31 -14.67 20.92
CA ARG A 243 -28.92 -15.05 19.63
C ARG A 243 -29.69 -16.35 19.83
N GLU A 244 -30.99 -16.30 19.64
CA GLU A 244 -31.87 -17.46 19.79
C GLU A 244 -32.89 -17.50 18.64
N ALA A 245 -32.94 -18.64 17.92
CA ALA A 245 -33.91 -18.89 16.82
C ALA A 245 -33.92 -17.77 15.72
N GLY A 246 -32.76 -17.13 15.44
CA GLY A 246 -32.64 -16.06 14.46
C GLY A 246 -33.02 -14.66 14.98
N ASN A 247 -33.39 -14.53 16.25
CA ASN A 247 -33.63 -13.25 16.91
C ASN A 247 -32.46 -12.86 17.81
N GLU A 248 -32.25 -11.55 17.97
CA GLU A 248 -31.25 -11.00 18.88
C GLU A 248 -31.96 -10.41 20.12
N TYR A 249 -31.43 -10.74 21.28
CA TYR A 249 -31.85 -10.24 22.59
C TYR A 249 -30.62 -9.66 23.29
N TYR A 250 -30.82 -8.75 24.21
CA TYR A 250 -29.79 -8.08 24.98
C TYR A 250 -29.96 -8.32 26.46
N GLU A 251 -29.02 -9.08 27.04
CA GLU A 251 -28.95 -9.20 28.49
C GLU A 251 -28.23 -7.97 29.04
N VAL A 252 -28.95 -7.09 29.71
CA VAL A 252 -28.44 -5.84 30.29
C VAL A 252 -28.28 -6.00 31.78
N SER A 253 -27.07 -5.89 32.29
CA SER A 253 -26.75 -5.89 33.73
C SER A 253 -26.26 -4.50 34.15
N LEU A 254 -26.80 -3.98 35.26
CA LEU A 254 -26.35 -2.72 35.87
C LEU A 254 -25.57 -3.04 37.14
N TYR A 255 -24.48 -2.29 37.36
CA TYR A 255 -23.54 -2.51 38.45
C TYR A 255 -23.47 -1.30 39.38
N LYS A 256 -23.33 -1.58 40.67
CA LYS A 256 -22.98 -0.63 41.70
C LYS A 256 -21.95 -1.28 42.61
N ASP A 257 -20.86 -0.58 42.90
CA ASP A 257 -19.75 -1.09 43.73
C ASP A 257 -19.21 -2.45 43.27
N ASN A 258 -19.14 -2.65 41.92
CA ASN A 258 -18.76 -3.88 41.18
C ASN A 258 -19.72 -5.07 41.38
N GLU A 259 -20.92 -4.87 41.98
CA GLU A 259 -21.94 -5.88 42.10
C GLU A 259 -23.14 -5.62 41.20
N VAL A 260 -23.70 -6.69 40.59
CA VAL A 260 -24.92 -6.58 39.78
C VAL A 260 -26.11 -6.32 40.68
N TYR A 261 -26.74 -5.15 40.56
CA TYR A 261 -27.96 -4.83 41.31
C TYR A 261 -29.24 -4.92 40.47
N SER A 262 -29.12 -4.95 39.13
CA SER A 262 -30.25 -5.11 38.23
C SER A 262 -29.82 -5.90 37.00
N LYS A 263 -30.67 -6.82 36.54
CA LYS A 263 -30.46 -7.60 35.33
C LYS A 263 -31.80 -7.78 34.61
N LYS A 264 -31.81 -7.53 33.30
CA LYS A 264 -32.96 -7.72 32.42
C LYS A 264 -32.57 -8.22 31.05
N ILE A 265 -33.49 -8.89 30.38
CA ILE A 265 -33.35 -9.24 28.96
C ILE A 265 -34.35 -8.37 28.19
N VAL A 266 -33.91 -7.75 27.12
CA VAL A 266 -34.73 -6.89 26.26
C VAL A 266 -34.55 -7.27 24.80
N ASP A 267 -35.61 -7.02 23.99
CA ASP A 267 -35.50 -7.14 22.53
C ASP A 267 -34.78 -5.92 21.88
N GLN A 268 -34.72 -5.89 20.55
CA GLN A 268 -34.14 -4.77 19.79
C GLN A 268 -34.85 -3.42 20.06
N ASN A 269 -36.08 -3.42 20.53
CA ASN A 269 -36.89 -2.23 20.81
C ASN A 269 -36.81 -1.80 22.30
N GLY A 270 -36.06 -2.55 23.10
CA GLY A 270 -35.90 -2.27 24.54
C GLY A 270 -37.00 -2.80 25.43
N ASN A 271 -37.88 -3.68 24.92
CA ASN A 271 -38.98 -4.29 25.66
C ASN A 271 -38.55 -5.58 26.36
#